data_c8bf176115cb8a7d0c4da00697d75812
#
_entry.id   c8bf176115cb8a7d0c4da00697d75812
#
_cell.length_a   1.000
_cell.length_b   1.000
_cell.length_c   1.000
_cell.angle_alpha   90.00
_cell.angle_beta   90.00
_cell.angle_gamma   90.00
#
_symmetry.space_group_name_H-M   'P 1'
#
loop_
_entity.id
_entity.type
_entity.pdbx_description
1 polymer ?
#
loop_
_entity_poly.entity_id
_entity_poly.type
_entity_poly.pdbx_seq_one_letter_code
_entity_poly.pdbx_strand_id
1 'polypeptide(L)'
;VAARQLVFRGSIGELRRVDLGFQAELRGLAAALNRPGGRVFQRGCAAILGDSRCGADLSRPGYRHEGPATAVEGARVFRFPPLPGFAPGWFARGRLEVLEGAAAGLSGHVKRDSAGPDGRVLELWTPLSRSPETSAALRLEAGCDKRFETCRLKFDNALNFQGFPDLPDAGWLMVHPGRSGETGGGSRR
;
A
#
# COMPACT_ATOMS: atom_id res chain seq x y z
N VAL A 1 -42.23 23.44 8.20
CA VAL A 1 -40.80 23.11 8.09
C VAL A 1 -40.03 24.41 8.21
N ALA A 2 -39.25 24.61 9.29
CA ALA A 2 -38.46 25.82 9.48
C ALA A 2 -37.47 25.98 8.30
N ALA A 3 -37.37 27.18 7.74
CA ALA A 3 -36.44 27.51 6.69
C ALA A 3 -35.01 27.25 7.20
N ARG A 4 -34.27 26.41 6.51
CA ARG A 4 -32.86 26.10 6.82
C ARG A 4 -31.97 27.00 6.00
N GLN A 5 -31.03 27.68 6.66
CA GLN A 5 -30.01 28.49 5.99
C GLN A 5 -28.67 27.77 6.06
N LEU A 6 -27.99 27.70 4.94
CA LEU A 6 -26.62 27.19 4.89
C LEU A 6 -25.68 28.24 5.49
N VAL A 7 -25.10 27.95 6.65
CA VAL A 7 -24.17 28.86 7.37
C VAL A 7 -22.73 28.62 6.96
N PHE A 8 -22.36 27.37 6.74
CA PHE A 8 -20.96 26.99 6.40
C PHE A 8 -20.92 25.77 5.50
N ARG A 9 -20.01 25.77 4.54
CA ARG A 9 -19.70 24.63 3.68
C ARG A 9 -18.19 24.39 3.69
N GLY A 10 -17.80 23.17 4.02
CA GLY A 10 -16.40 22.80 4.10
C GLY A 10 -16.19 21.34 4.44
N SER A 11 -14.99 20.99 4.87
CA SER A 11 -14.63 19.66 5.37
C SER A 11 -14.25 19.72 6.84
N ILE A 12 -14.45 18.61 7.55
CA ILE A 12 -13.96 18.43 8.90
C ILE A 12 -12.48 18.06 8.80
N GLY A 13 -11.63 18.80 9.51
CA GLY A 13 -10.20 18.54 9.62
C GLY A 13 -9.87 17.66 10.82
N GLU A 14 -8.98 18.13 11.71
CA GLU A 14 -8.58 17.38 12.88
C GLU A 14 -9.70 17.28 13.91
N LEU A 15 -9.87 16.08 14.47
CA LEU A 15 -10.77 15.82 15.59
C LEU A 15 -9.94 15.53 16.84
N ARG A 16 -10.11 16.31 17.87
CA ARG A 16 -9.46 16.12 19.17
C ARG A 16 -10.52 15.80 20.22
N ARG A 17 -10.25 14.77 21.01
CA ARG A 17 -11.07 14.48 22.18
C ARG A 17 -10.64 15.40 23.32
N VAL A 18 -11.61 16.08 23.93
CA VAL A 18 -11.44 16.94 25.11
C VAL A 18 -12.43 16.52 26.17
N ASP A 19 -12.01 16.46 27.40
CA ASP A 19 -12.75 16.04 28.60
C ASP A 19 -14.16 15.43 28.40
N LEU A 20 -15.17 16.26 28.24
CA LEU A 20 -16.58 15.86 28.11
C LEU A 20 -17.10 15.93 26.66
N GLY A 21 -16.24 16.09 25.66
CA GLY A 21 -16.66 16.25 24.28
C GLY A 21 -15.57 16.03 23.26
N PHE A 22 -15.73 16.65 22.12
CA PHE A 22 -14.72 16.69 21.07
C PHE A 22 -14.65 18.07 20.45
N GLN A 23 -13.47 18.44 19.98
CA GLN A 23 -13.21 19.64 19.19
C GLN A 23 -12.93 19.21 17.75
N ALA A 24 -13.65 19.81 16.80
CA ALA A 24 -13.47 19.56 15.38
C ALA A 24 -12.98 20.84 14.69
N GLU A 25 -11.92 20.74 13.91
CA GLU A 25 -11.50 21.81 13.02
C GLU A 25 -12.41 21.83 11.78
N LEU A 26 -12.97 23.00 11.45
CA LEU A 26 -13.73 23.20 10.23
C LEU A 26 -12.89 23.91 9.19
N ARG A 27 -12.66 23.27 8.04
CA ARG A 27 -11.87 23.80 6.93
C ARG A 27 -12.79 24.27 5.82
N GLY A 28 -12.74 25.56 5.52
CA GLY A 28 -13.47 26.16 4.41
C GLY A 28 -12.90 25.78 3.04
N LEU A 29 -13.55 26.24 1.97
CA LEU A 29 -13.16 25.95 0.58
C LEU A 29 -11.72 26.41 0.28
N ALA A 30 -11.26 27.50 0.90
CA ALA A 30 -9.90 28.00 0.74
C ALA A 30 -8.80 27.02 1.22
N ALA A 31 -9.15 26.07 2.11
CA ALA A 31 -8.17 25.06 2.56
C ALA A 31 -7.66 24.18 1.41
N ALA A 32 -8.41 24.05 0.34
CA ALA A 32 -7.98 23.33 -0.85
C ALA A 32 -6.80 24.02 -1.57
N LEU A 33 -6.69 25.35 -1.45
CA LEU A 33 -5.61 26.15 -2.06
C LEU A 33 -4.27 25.96 -1.33
N ASN A 34 -4.31 25.59 -0.05
CA ASN A 34 -3.11 25.32 0.76
C ASN A 34 -2.56 23.90 0.60
N ARG A 35 -3.16 23.08 -0.25
CA ARG A 35 -2.61 21.74 -0.53
C ARG A 35 -1.44 21.87 -1.48
N PRO A 36 -0.27 21.27 -1.17
CA PRO A 36 0.82 21.22 -2.11
C PRO A 36 0.33 20.51 -3.38
N GLY A 37 0.37 21.22 -4.49
CA GLY A 37 0.06 20.70 -5.81
C GLY A 37 1.33 20.31 -6.54
N GLY A 38 1.18 19.45 -7.57
CA GLY A 38 2.27 19.05 -8.41
C GLY A 38 2.70 17.60 -8.22
N ARG A 39 3.77 17.24 -8.92
CA ARG A 39 4.32 15.87 -8.94
C ARG A 39 5.74 15.90 -8.35
N VAL A 40 6.00 15.00 -7.41
CA VAL A 40 7.36 14.80 -6.91
C VAL A 40 8.12 13.92 -7.89
N PHE A 41 9.30 14.38 -8.32
CA PHE A 41 10.21 13.59 -9.13
C PHE A 41 11.04 12.69 -8.22
N GLN A 42 10.73 11.40 -8.22
CA GLN A 42 11.39 10.39 -7.40
C GLN A 42 11.55 9.09 -8.18
N ARG A 43 12.51 8.26 -7.80
CA ARG A 43 12.77 6.98 -8.49
C ARG A 43 11.58 6.03 -8.38
N GLY A 44 10.95 5.97 -7.20
CA GLY A 44 9.82 5.10 -6.95
C GLY A 44 8.53 5.59 -7.59
N CYS A 45 7.64 4.65 -7.92
CA CYS A 45 6.32 4.94 -8.44
C CYS A 45 5.45 5.70 -7.43
N ALA A 46 4.84 6.81 -7.84
CA ALA A 46 3.94 7.62 -7.03
C ALA A 46 2.47 7.14 -7.05
N ALA A 47 2.09 6.23 -7.95
CA ALA A 47 0.73 5.69 -8.03
C ALA A 47 0.45 4.69 -6.90
N ILE A 48 -0.81 4.56 -6.51
CA ILE A 48 -1.28 3.45 -5.67
C ILE A 48 -1.50 2.24 -6.56
N LEU A 49 -1.13 1.05 -6.09
CA LEU A 49 -1.32 -0.18 -6.87
C LEU A 49 -2.80 -0.38 -7.19
N GLY A 50 -3.13 -0.52 -8.47
CA GLY A 50 -4.50 -0.70 -8.96
C GLY A 50 -5.32 0.59 -9.10
N ASP A 51 -4.77 1.78 -8.77
CA ASP A 51 -5.47 3.06 -9.04
C ASP A 51 -5.53 3.38 -10.54
N SER A 52 -6.28 4.43 -10.91
CA SER A 52 -6.46 4.85 -12.30
C SER A 52 -5.16 5.23 -13.01
N ARG A 53 -4.11 5.59 -12.28
CA ARG A 53 -2.79 5.93 -12.83
C ARG A 53 -1.91 4.68 -12.98
N CYS A 54 -2.06 3.73 -12.07
CA CYS A 54 -1.36 2.44 -12.14
C CYS A 54 -1.99 1.53 -13.19
N GLY A 55 -3.32 1.43 -13.22
CA GLY A 55 -4.06 0.59 -14.16
C GLY A 55 -3.82 -0.92 -14.05
N ALA A 56 -3.08 -1.39 -13.05
CA ALA A 56 -2.88 -2.82 -12.84
C ALA A 56 -4.18 -3.47 -12.34
N ASP A 57 -4.67 -4.46 -13.08
CA ASP A 57 -5.86 -5.22 -12.71
C ASP A 57 -5.48 -6.35 -11.74
N LEU A 58 -5.75 -6.14 -10.46
CA LEU A 58 -5.48 -7.12 -9.40
C LEU A 58 -6.50 -8.26 -9.35
N SER A 59 -7.58 -8.20 -10.13
CA SER A 59 -8.55 -9.29 -10.21
C SER A 59 -8.06 -10.47 -11.07
N ARG A 60 -7.03 -10.26 -11.88
CA ARG A 60 -6.45 -11.29 -12.74
C ARG A 60 -5.84 -12.44 -11.93
N PRO A 61 -5.92 -13.66 -12.45
CA PRO A 61 -5.24 -14.81 -11.86
C PRO A 61 -3.74 -14.53 -11.63
N GLY A 62 -3.22 -14.98 -10.49
CA GLY A 62 -1.82 -14.77 -10.11
C GLY A 62 -1.55 -13.50 -9.28
N TYR A 63 -2.50 -12.58 -9.17
CA TYR A 63 -2.34 -11.40 -8.31
C TYR A 63 -3.13 -11.48 -7.01
N ARG A 64 -4.04 -12.42 -6.90
CA ARG A 64 -4.80 -12.64 -5.65
C ARG A 64 -4.90 -14.12 -5.31
N HIS A 65 -5.06 -14.38 -4.03
CA HIS A 65 -5.39 -15.69 -3.48
C HIS A 65 -6.57 -15.54 -2.52
N GLU A 66 -7.50 -16.46 -2.56
CA GLU A 66 -8.62 -16.51 -1.62
C GLU A 66 -8.63 -17.89 -0.94
N GLY A 67 -8.74 -17.87 0.38
CA GLY A 67 -8.78 -19.08 1.19
C GLY A 67 -8.64 -18.80 2.67
N PRO A 68 -8.90 -19.79 3.52
CA PRO A 68 -8.78 -19.66 4.97
C PRO A 68 -7.31 -19.65 5.42
N ALA A 69 -7.06 -19.04 6.56
CA ALA A 69 -5.79 -19.18 7.25
C ALA A 69 -5.79 -20.47 8.08
N THR A 70 -4.63 -21.12 8.22
CA THR A 70 -4.46 -22.27 9.14
C THR A 70 -4.34 -21.84 10.60
N ALA A 71 -3.81 -20.63 10.86
CA ALA A 71 -3.75 -20.03 12.17
C ALA A 71 -3.74 -18.51 12.08
N VAL A 72 -4.27 -17.85 13.11
CA VAL A 72 -4.28 -16.39 13.27
C VAL A 72 -3.77 -16.04 14.66
N GLU A 73 -2.71 -15.24 14.75
CA GLU A 73 -2.10 -14.84 16.00
C GLU A 73 -2.22 -13.31 16.19
N GLY A 74 -2.90 -12.88 17.25
CA GLY A 74 -3.06 -11.47 17.61
C GLY A 74 -3.67 -10.60 16.52
N ALA A 75 -4.51 -11.16 15.63
CA ALA A 75 -5.08 -10.48 14.48
C ALA A 75 -4.04 -9.78 13.55
N ARG A 76 -2.78 -10.18 13.68
CA ARG A 76 -1.63 -9.57 12.98
C ARG A 76 -0.83 -10.56 12.16
N VAL A 77 -0.63 -11.78 12.66
CA VAL A 77 0.13 -12.83 11.98
C VAL A 77 -0.84 -13.91 11.49
N PHE A 78 -0.77 -14.20 10.20
CA PHE A 78 -1.66 -15.14 9.51
C PHE A 78 -0.81 -16.23 8.90
N ARG A 79 -1.14 -17.48 9.16
CA ARG A 79 -0.49 -18.65 8.57
C ARG A 79 -1.40 -19.28 7.53
N PHE A 80 -0.83 -19.61 6.41
CA PHE A 80 -1.52 -20.27 5.28
C PHE A 80 -0.81 -21.58 4.94
N PRO A 81 -1.49 -22.51 4.29
CA PRO A 81 -0.81 -23.65 3.69
C PRO A 81 0.20 -23.17 2.62
N PRO A 82 1.06 -24.05 2.12
CA PRO A 82 1.92 -23.70 0.99
C PRO A 82 1.10 -23.20 -0.21
N LEU A 83 1.52 -22.07 -0.78
CA LEU A 83 0.89 -21.45 -1.95
C LEU A 83 1.89 -21.50 -3.13
N PRO A 84 2.02 -22.63 -3.84
CA PRO A 84 3.10 -22.85 -4.82
C PRO A 84 3.03 -21.93 -6.04
N GLY A 85 1.87 -21.34 -6.32
CA GLY A 85 1.71 -20.37 -7.41
C GLY A 85 2.26 -18.97 -7.13
N PHE A 86 2.80 -18.72 -5.92
CA PHE A 86 3.22 -17.39 -5.49
C PHE A 86 4.64 -17.43 -4.92
N ALA A 87 5.55 -16.69 -5.52
CA ALA A 87 6.94 -16.59 -5.04
C ALA A 87 7.00 -16.03 -3.60
N PRO A 88 8.05 -16.31 -2.82
CA PRO A 88 8.29 -15.66 -1.52
C PRO A 88 8.26 -14.14 -1.67
N GLY A 89 7.64 -13.45 -0.69
CA GLY A 89 7.50 -11.99 -0.73
C GLY A 89 6.41 -11.45 -1.68
N TRP A 90 5.65 -12.33 -2.37
CA TRP A 90 4.67 -11.92 -3.37
C TRP A 90 3.60 -10.97 -2.84
N PHE A 91 3.15 -11.20 -1.61
CA PHE A 91 2.14 -10.39 -0.94
C PHE A 91 2.71 -9.28 -0.04
N ALA A 92 4.04 -9.18 0.10
CA ALA A 92 4.65 -8.10 0.87
C ALA A 92 4.26 -6.72 0.28
N ARG A 93 3.83 -5.79 1.15
CA ARG A 93 3.23 -4.49 0.78
C ARG A 93 1.92 -4.60 0.00
N GLY A 94 1.31 -5.77 -0.02
CA GLY A 94 -0.03 -6.00 -0.53
C GLY A 94 -1.08 -5.80 0.54
N ARG A 95 -2.27 -6.33 0.30
CA ARG A 95 -3.43 -6.21 1.17
C ARG A 95 -3.95 -7.60 1.55
N LEU A 96 -4.34 -7.73 2.80
CA LEU A 96 -5.17 -8.81 3.30
C LEU A 96 -6.54 -8.25 3.61
N GLU A 97 -7.60 -8.92 3.17
CA GLU A 97 -8.99 -8.56 3.43
C GLU A 97 -9.75 -9.78 3.94
N VAL A 98 -10.58 -9.57 4.94
CA VAL A 98 -11.47 -10.61 5.49
C VAL A 98 -12.78 -10.56 4.72
N LEU A 99 -13.15 -11.68 4.09
CA LEU A 99 -14.34 -11.76 3.26
C LEU A 99 -15.59 -12.20 4.03
N GLU A 100 -15.41 -12.99 5.10
CA GLU A 100 -16.50 -13.65 5.80
C GLU A 100 -16.36 -13.54 7.33
N GLY A 101 -17.45 -13.85 8.04
CA GLY A 101 -17.50 -13.91 9.49
C GLY A 101 -17.65 -12.55 10.16
N ALA A 102 -17.47 -12.53 11.49
CA ALA A 102 -17.64 -11.32 12.31
C ALA A 102 -16.63 -10.19 12.04
N ALA A 103 -15.55 -10.48 11.32
CA ALA A 103 -14.50 -9.55 10.91
C ALA A 103 -14.60 -9.18 9.42
N ALA A 104 -15.65 -9.57 8.71
CA ALA A 104 -15.83 -9.29 7.28
C ALA A 104 -15.69 -7.80 6.96
N GLY A 105 -15.01 -7.48 5.86
CA GLY A 105 -14.72 -6.10 5.43
C GLY A 105 -13.50 -5.47 6.10
N LEU A 106 -12.94 -6.07 7.16
CA LEU A 106 -11.68 -5.60 7.73
C LEU A 106 -10.52 -5.92 6.79
N SER A 107 -9.59 -4.99 6.68
CA SER A 107 -8.40 -5.19 5.85
C SER A 107 -7.16 -4.59 6.48
N GLY A 108 -6.00 -5.14 6.12
CA GLY A 108 -4.71 -4.68 6.59
C GLY A 108 -3.63 -4.78 5.51
N HIS A 109 -2.61 -3.94 5.61
CA HIS A 109 -1.46 -4.00 4.72
C HIS A 109 -0.42 -4.99 5.22
N VAL A 110 0.06 -5.83 4.32
CA VAL A 110 1.06 -6.86 4.60
C VAL A 110 2.43 -6.20 4.74
N LYS A 111 3.05 -6.37 5.90
CA LYS A 111 4.41 -5.93 6.23
C LYS A 111 5.45 -6.91 5.71
N ARG A 112 5.24 -8.19 6.03
CA ARG A 112 6.15 -9.28 5.69
C ARG A 112 5.38 -10.46 5.12
N ASP A 113 5.97 -11.09 4.15
CA ASP A 113 5.51 -12.33 3.54
C ASP A 113 6.68 -13.30 3.48
N SER A 114 6.59 -14.39 4.19
CA SER A 114 7.60 -15.45 4.25
C SER A 114 6.96 -16.76 3.80
N ALA A 115 7.56 -17.42 2.82
CA ALA A 115 7.13 -18.73 2.35
C ALA A 115 8.22 -19.77 2.67
N GLY A 116 7.80 -20.91 3.20
CA GLY A 116 8.64 -22.05 3.54
C GLY A 116 7.96 -23.38 3.19
N PRO A 117 8.64 -24.51 3.44
CA PRO A 117 8.09 -25.83 3.17
C PRO A 117 6.80 -26.12 3.95
N ASP A 118 6.70 -25.61 5.18
CA ASP A 118 5.56 -25.84 6.08
C ASP A 118 4.39 -24.89 5.86
N GLY A 119 4.51 -23.94 4.93
CA GLY A 119 3.46 -22.97 4.64
C GLY A 119 3.95 -21.55 4.42
N ARG A 120 3.00 -20.63 4.44
CA ARG A 120 3.23 -19.21 4.24
C ARG A 120 2.81 -18.41 5.47
N VAL A 121 3.65 -17.46 5.88
CA VAL A 121 3.39 -16.59 7.03
C VAL A 121 3.35 -15.15 6.57
N LEU A 122 2.22 -14.49 6.84
CA LEU A 122 2.01 -13.07 6.58
C LEU A 122 1.92 -12.29 7.88
N GLU A 123 2.66 -11.19 8.00
CA GLU A 123 2.57 -10.24 9.11
C GLU A 123 2.00 -8.92 8.61
N LEU A 124 0.98 -8.39 9.26
CA LEU A 124 0.44 -7.07 8.97
C LEU A 124 1.23 -5.96 9.67
N TRP A 125 1.18 -4.73 9.13
CA TRP A 125 1.75 -3.54 9.78
C TRP A 125 1.04 -3.24 11.11
N THR A 126 -0.29 -3.27 11.09
CA THR A 126 -1.15 -3.07 12.26
C THR A 126 -2.09 -4.26 12.41
N PRO A 127 -2.38 -4.71 13.62
CA PRO A 127 -3.38 -5.75 13.82
C PRO A 127 -4.75 -5.26 13.34
N LEU A 128 -5.58 -6.18 12.86
CA LEU A 128 -6.97 -5.88 12.59
C LEU A 128 -7.69 -5.55 13.89
N SER A 129 -8.72 -4.72 13.84
CA SER A 129 -9.50 -4.33 15.02
C SER A 129 -10.24 -5.50 15.68
N ARG A 130 -10.44 -6.58 14.93
CA ARG A 130 -11.01 -7.85 15.40
C ARG A 130 -10.28 -9.01 14.73
N SER A 131 -9.99 -10.06 15.47
CA SER A 131 -9.41 -11.29 14.93
C SER A 131 -10.45 -12.02 14.11
N PRO A 132 -10.17 -12.37 12.84
CA PRO A 132 -11.04 -13.26 12.09
C PRO A 132 -10.92 -14.69 12.63
N GLU A 133 -11.95 -15.49 12.38
CA GLU A 133 -11.93 -16.92 12.60
C GLU A 133 -10.98 -17.58 11.59
N THR A 134 -10.35 -18.69 11.98
CA THR A 134 -9.45 -19.44 11.09
C THR A 134 -10.14 -20.02 9.87
N SER A 135 -11.46 -20.31 10.00
CA SER A 135 -12.30 -20.79 8.90
C SER A 135 -12.74 -19.70 7.93
N ALA A 136 -12.64 -18.41 8.31
CA ALA A 136 -13.08 -17.30 7.49
C ALA A 136 -12.27 -17.21 6.20
N ALA A 137 -12.93 -16.96 5.09
CA ALA A 137 -12.28 -16.70 3.82
C ALA A 137 -11.55 -15.37 3.88
N LEU A 138 -10.27 -15.40 3.52
CA LEU A 138 -9.39 -14.24 3.44
C LEU A 138 -8.95 -14.05 1.99
N ARG A 139 -8.87 -12.80 1.55
CA ARG A 139 -8.28 -12.42 0.26
C ARG A 139 -6.92 -11.82 0.48
N LEU A 140 -5.93 -12.34 -0.24
CA LEU A 140 -4.59 -11.79 -0.33
C LEU A 140 -4.40 -11.15 -1.70
N GLU A 141 -3.92 -9.92 -1.73
CA GLU A 141 -3.60 -9.21 -2.96
C GLU A 141 -2.08 -9.00 -3.06
N ALA A 142 -1.55 -9.20 -4.26
CA ALA A 142 -0.13 -9.02 -4.54
C ALA A 142 0.35 -7.62 -4.13
N GLY A 143 1.56 -7.52 -3.58
CA GLY A 143 2.14 -6.25 -3.18
C GLY A 143 3.05 -5.63 -4.24
N CYS A 144 3.25 -4.32 -4.14
CA CYS A 144 4.14 -3.56 -5.00
C CYS A 144 5.14 -2.74 -4.17
N ASP A 145 6.42 -2.90 -4.44
CA ASP A 145 7.51 -2.18 -3.78
C ASP A 145 7.84 -0.82 -4.43
N LYS A 146 7.06 -0.42 -5.42
CA LYS A 146 7.19 0.84 -6.17
C LYS A 146 8.44 0.93 -7.06
N ARG A 147 9.15 -0.18 -7.27
CA ARG A 147 10.30 -0.24 -8.18
C ARG A 147 9.85 -0.50 -9.61
N PHE A 148 10.62 0.04 -10.56
CA PHE A 148 10.35 -0.16 -11.99
C PHE A 148 10.44 -1.63 -12.41
N GLU A 149 11.42 -2.36 -11.88
CA GLU A 149 11.59 -3.79 -12.17
C GLU A 149 10.37 -4.61 -11.73
N THR A 150 9.86 -4.36 -10.52
CA THR A 150 8.65 -5.02 -10.02
C THR A 150 7.44 -4.68 -10.89
N CYS A 151 7.29 -3.41 -11.29
CA CYS A 151 6.23 -2.98 -12.18
C CYS A 151 6.29 -3.72 -13.52
N ARG A 152 7.48 -3.83 -14.12
CA ARG A 152 7.72 -4.50 -15.39
C ARG A 152 7.58 -6.02 -15.30
N LEU A 153 8.28 -6.66 -14.35
CA LEU A 153 8.41 -8.12 -14.33
C LEU A 153 7.24 -8.82 -13.64
N LYS A 154 6.68 -8.22 -12.59
CA LYS A 154 5.61 -8.82 -11.81
C LYS A 154 4.23 -8.46 -12.35
N PHE A 155 4.02 -7.21 -12.78
CA PHE A 155 2.72 -6.71 -13.19
C PHE A 155 2.59 -6.49 -14.70
N ASP A 156 3.68 -6.63 -15.47
CA ASP A 156 3.73 -6.33 -16.91
C ASP A 156 3.12 -4.95 -17.23
N ASN A 157 3.47 -3.95 -16.40
CA ASN A 157 2.81 -2.65 -16.38
C ASN A 157 3.79 -1.46 -16.49
N ALA A 158 4.90 -1.65 -17.20
CA ALA A 158 5.96 -0.66 -17.33
C ALA A 158 5.49 0.69 -17.89
N LEU A 159 4.52 0.68 -18.82
CA LEU A 159 4.00 1.89 -19.46
C LEU A 159 3.26 2.82 -18.50
N ASN A 160 2.66 2.28 -17.45
CA ASN A 160 1.94 3.04 -16.43
C ASN A 160 2.80 3.37 -15.20
N PHE A 161 4.11 3.13 -15.28
CA PHE A 161 5.00 3.45 -14.18
C PHE A 161 5.07 4.96 -13.93
N GLN A 162 4.75 5.38 -12.70
CA GLN A 162 4.68 6.80 -12.31
C GLN A 162 5.90 7.25 -11.50
N GLY A 163 7.07 6.70 -11.76
CA GLY A 163 8.34 7.09 -11.17
C GLY A 163 9.37 7.43 -12.24
N PHE A 164 10.57 7.75 -11.81
CA PHE A 164 11.71 8.12 -12.66
C PHE A 164 12.91 7.21 -12.29
N PRO A 165 13.00 5.99 -12.84
CA PRO A 165 13.97 4.98 -12.41
C PRO A 165 15.42 5.43 -12.63
N ASP A 166 15.65 6.28 -13.62
CA ASP A 166 16.98 6.75 -14.02
C ASP A 166 17.46 7.99 -13.22
N LEU A 167 16.65 8.50 -12.28
CA LEU A 167 17.11 9.54 -11.37
C LEU A 167 18.27 9.02 -10.52
N PRO A 168 19.35 9.81 -10.35
CA PRO A 168 20.41 9.49 -9.41
C PRO A 168 19.86 9.25 -8.00
N ASP A 169 20.50 8.37 -7.24
CA ASP A 169 20.16 8.19 -5.83
C ASP A 169 20.67 9.35 -4.96
N ALA A 170 20.22 9.39 -3.71
CA ALA A 170 20.61 10.44 -2.78
C ALA A 170 22.12 10.48 -2.51
N GLY A 171 22.83 9.38 -2.69
CA GLY A 171 24.29 9.30 -2.52
C GLY A 171 25.08 9.88 -3.71
N TRP A 172 24.44 10.05 -4.87
CA TRP A 172 25.15 10.53 -6.08
C TRP A 172 25.78 11.90 -5.92
N LEU A 173 25.11 12.83 -5.24
CA LEU A 173 25.66 14.16 -4.96
C LEU A 173 26.86 14.14 -4.00
N MET A 174 27.02 13.07 -3.23
CA MET A 174 28.10 12.89 -2.26
C MET A 174 29.34 12.22 -2.90
N VAL A 175 29.22 11.69 -4.11
CA VAL A 175 30.31 11.03 -4.82
C VAL A 175 31.15 12.07 -5.57
N HIS A 176 32.38 12.28 -5.09
CA HIS A 176 33.34 13.16 -5.78
C HIS A 176 33.68 12.58 -7.17
N PRO A 177 33.61 13.36 -8.25
CA PRO A 177 33.87 12.90 -9.62
C PRO A 177 35.17 12.09 -9.80
N GLY A 178 36.22 12.43 -9.08
CA GLY A 178 37.51 11.74 -9.14
C GLY A 178 37.55 10.36 -8.45
N ARG A 179 36.50 9.99 -7.67
CA ARG A 179 36.38 8.68 -7.02
C ARG A 179 35.41 7.75 -7.72
N SER A 180 34.64 8.24 -8.65
CA SER A 180 33.60 7.49 -9.35
C SER A 180 34.17 6.73 -10.53
N GLY A 181 35.24 6.18 -10.64
CA GLY A 181 35.84 5.31 -11.67
C GLY A 181 35.28 5.37 -13.11
N GLU A 182 34.06 5.87 -13.26
CA GLU A 182 33.35 6.08 -14.51
C GLU A 182 32.93 7.55 -14.65
N THR A 183 33.70 8.30 -15.42
CA THR A 183 33.41 9.69 -15.78
C THR A 183 32.69 9.85 -17.12
N GLY A 184 32.40 8.74 -17.81
CA GLY A 184 31.59 8.71 -19.04
C GLY A 184 30.12 8.99 -18.75
N GLY A 185 29.43 9.71 -19.63
CA GLY A 185 28.03 10.12 -19.50
C GLY A 185 26.98 8.99 -19.57
N GLY A 186 27.30 7.77 -19.16
CA GLY A 186 26.40 6.62 -19.12
C GLY A 186 25.43 6.67 -17.94
N SER A 187 24.32 5.91 -18.03
CA SER A 187 23.35 5.73 -16.94
C SER A 187 24.00 5.10 -15.72
N ARG A 188 23.91 5.76 -14.57
CA ARG A 188 24.38 5.25 -13.27
C ARG A 188 23.19 4.65 -12.52
N ARG A 189 22.88 3.40 -12.82
CA ARG A 189 21.85 2.63 -12.12
C ARG A 189 22.42 1.87 -10.95
#